data_b0019206669fd53052f0cb80695f1b1e
#
_entry.id   b0019206669fd53052f0cb80695f1b1e
#
_cell.length_a   1.000
_cell.length_b   1.000
_cell.length_c   1.000
_cell.angle_alpha   90.00
_cell.angle_beta   90.00
_cell.angle_gamma   90.00
#
_symmetry.space_group_name_H-M   'P 1'
#
loop_
_entity.id
_entity.type
_entity.pdbx_description
1 polymer ?
#
loop_
_entity_poly.entity_id
_entity_poly.type
_entity_poly.pdbx_seq_one_letter_code
_entity_poly.pdbx_strand_id
1 'polypeptide(L)'
;MKSNRLALLLFIPGTLWGLSFLATEFALETIPPITLGLTRSVLAGVPLIITLYLMGGRLPASWSEWKPFIILGLFNNSIPLVLVSWGQLTISSGLTTILVSLNPLFTLLLAHFFIDDEHLNRAKLSGISLGLLGVVVLVGPTVLAGLGQALWAQLAIISGAFSYAIAAIYARHHLRQQTGPVWQAIVKLMSSQYITSAVTLLPLS
;
A
#
# COMPACT_ATOMS: atom_id res chain seq x y z
N MET A 1 -2.32 4.08 -30.59
CA MET A 1 -2.26 5.22 -29.65
C MET A 1 -2.80 4.94 -28.24
N LYS A 2 -3.84 4.12 -28.03
CA LYS A 2 -4.37 3.79 -26.68
C LYS A 2 -3.41 2.93 -25.84
N SER A 3 -2.68 1.99 -26.44
CA SER A 3 -1.75 1.07 -25.76
C SER A 3 -0.57 1.79 -25.09
N ASN A 4 0.06 2.75 -25.78
CA ASN A 4 1.22 3.47 -25.25
C ASN A 4 0.85 4.40 -24.09
N ARG A 5 -0.36 4.99 -24.11
CA ARG A 5 -0.86 5.78 -22.96
C ARG A 5 -1.13 4.90 -21.73
N LEU A 6 -1.67 3.70 -21.94
CA LEU A 6 -1.92 2.76 -20.86
C LEU A 6 -0.61 2.26 -20.24
N ALA A 7 0.38 1.96 -21.07
CA ALA A 7 1.71 1.57 -20.61
C ALA A 7 2.39 2.66 -19.77
N LEU A 8 2.32 3.93 -20.21
CA LEU A 8 2.83 5.07 -19.44
C LEU A 8 2.10 5.26 -18.10
N LEU A 9 0.77 5.12 -18.10
CA LEU A 9 -0.06 5.24 -16.89
C LEU A 9 0.25 4.16 -15.85
N LEU A 10 0.74 3.00 -16.26
CA LEU A 10 1.17 1.94 -15.37
C LEU A 10 2.64 2.08 -14.97
N PHE A 11 3.49 2.51 -15.90
CA PHE A 11 4.93 2.64 -15.70
C PHE A 11 5.27 3.71 -14.66
N ILE A 12 4.66 4.90 -14.75
CA ILE A 12 4.96 6.01 -13.83
C ILE A 12 4.66 5.65 -12.37
N PRO A 13 3.45 5.21 -11.98
CA PRO A 13 3.17 4.82 -10.61
C PRO A 13 4.02 3.65 -10.13
N GLY A 14 4.27 2.66 -10.98
CA GLY A 14 5.12 1.51 -10.65
C GLY A 14 6.56 1.92 -10.35
N THR A 15 7.14 2.80 -11.16
CA THR A 15 8.48 3.34 -10.95
C THR A 15 8.54 4.17 -9.66
N LEU A 16 7.59 5.06 -9.44
CA LEU A 16 7.52 5.88 -8.23
C LEU A 16 7.37 5.00 -6.97
N TRP A 17 6.56 3.95 -7.04
CA TRP A 17 6.40 3.03 -5.92
C TRP A 17 7.69 2.24 -5.66
N GLY A 18 8.34 1.72 -6.69
CA GLY A 18 9.63 1.04 -6.55
C GLY A 18 10.72 1.94 -5.95
N LEU A 19 10.85 3.17 -6.45
CA LEU A 19 11.77 4.17 -5.91
C LEU A 19 11.47 4.51 -4.45
N SER A 20 10.22 4.40 -4.01
CA SER A 20 9.85 4.69 -2.62
C SER A 20 10.48 3.71 -1.63
N PHE A 21 10.71 2.45 -1.99
CA PHE A 21 11.40 1.48 -1.12
C PHE A 21 12.88 1.84 -0.96
N LEU A 22 13.53 2.25 -2.07
CA LEU A 22 14.92 2.71 -2.03
C LEU A 22 15.04 3.99 -1.20
N ALA A 23 14.17 4.97 -1.41
CA ALA A 23 14.12 6.19 -0.62
C ALA A 23 13.87 5.92 0.87
N THR A 24 13.05 4.91 1.18
CA THR A 24 12.80 4.47 2.55
C THR A 24 14.08 3.90 3.18
N GLU A 25 14.83 3.07 2.46
CA GLU A 25 16.10 2.50 2.93
C GLU A 25 17.08 3.60 3.36
N PHE A 26 17.31 4.60 2.50
CA PHE A 26 18.17 5.76 2.84
C PHE A 26 17.62 6.60 4.00
N ALA A 27 16.32 6.82 4.07
CA ALA A 27 15.72 7.61 5.14
C ALA A 27 15.85 6.92 6.51
N LEU A 28 15.80 5.58 6.54
CA LEU A 28 15.92 4.79 7.76
C LEU A 28 17.32 4.82 8.38
N GLU A 29 18.34 5.31 7.68
CA GLU A 29 19.67 5.55 8.27
C GLU A 29 19.63 6.62 9.36
N THR A 30 18.66 7.55 9.30
CA THR A 30 18.58 8.70 10.21
C THR A 30 17.22 8.87 10.88
N ILE A 31 16.15 8.32 10.30
CA ILE A 31 14.76 8.52 10.75
C ILE A 31 14.18 7.20 11.23
N PRO A 32 13.69 7.11 12.49
CA PRO A 32 12.99 5.91 12.95
C PRO A 32 11.76 5.55 12.11
N PRO A 33 11.39 4.24 12.00
CA PRO A 33 10.31 3.79 11.15
C PRO A 33 8.97 4.49 11.37
N ILE A 34 8.59 4.71 12.63
CA ILE A 34 7.31 5.34 12.99
C ILE A 34 7.32 6.82 12.59
N THR A 35 8.39 7.54 12.90
CA THR A 35 8.56 8.94 12.51
C THR A 35 8.60 9.09 10.99
N LEU A 36 9.22 8.18 10.28
CA LEU A 36 9.20 8.14 8.82
C LEU A 36 7.79 7.94 8.28
N GLY A 37 7.03 6.99 8.86
CA GLY A 37 5.63 6.76 8.52
C GLY A 37 4.75 8.00 8.75
N LEU A 38 4.93 8.68 9.90
CA LEU A 38 4.24 9.93 10.22
C LEU A 38 4.57 11.02 9.20
N THR A 39 5.86 11.26 8.95
CA THR A 39 6.34 12.27 8.00
C THR A 39 5.76 12.03 6.60
N ARG A 40 5.80 10.81 6.10
CA ARG A 40 5.19 10.42 4.81
C ARG A 40 3.69 10.69 4.80
N SER A 41 3.00 10.36 5.88
CA SER A 41 1.54 10.58 5.99
C SER A 41 1.18 12.05 5.97
N VAL A 42 1.93 12.90 6.66
CA VAL A 42 1.73 14.36 6.67
C VAL A 42 2.06 14.97 5.30
N LEU A 43 3.23 14.65 4.73
CA LEU A 43 3.65 15.18 3.43
C LEU A 43 2.72 14.79 2.29
N ALA A 44 2.11 13.60 2.33
CA ALA A 44 1.12 13.18 1.34
C ALA A 44 -0.29 13.73 1.66
N GLY A 45 -0.66 13.76 2.94
CA GLY A 45 -2.00 14.16 3.39
C GLY A 45 -2.29 15.64 3.17
N VAL A 46 -1.34 16.52 3.50
CA VAL A 46 -1.53 17.97 3.41
C VAL A 46 -1.89 18.44 1.99
N PRO A 47 -1.12 18.11 0.94
CA PRO A 47 -1.49 18.47 -0.43
C PRO A 47 -2.83 17.89 -0.89
N LEU A 48 -3.14 16.66 -0.47
CA LEU A 48 -4.41 16.02 -0.82
C LEU A 48 -5.60 16.71 -0.16
N ILE A 49 -5.47 17.12 1.10
CA ILE A 49 -6.52 17.91 1.80
C ILE A 49 -6.73 19.24 1.11
N ILE A 50 -5.66 19.97 0.78
CA ILE A 50 -5.73 21.23 0.05
C ILE A 50 -6.44 21.01 -1.29
N THR A 51 -6.04 20.00 -2.05
CA THR A 51 -6.65 19.64 -3.32
C THR A 51 -8.14 19.33 -3.16
N LEU A 52 -8.51 18.55 -2.13
CA LEU A 52 -9.91 18.23 -1.85
C LEU A 52 -10.77 19.48 -1.69
N TYR A 53 -10.32 20.45 -0.88
CA TYR A 53 -11.05 21.68 -0.63
C TYR A 53 -11.08 22.61 -1.86
N LEU A 54 -9.97 22.74 -2.58
CA LEU A 54 -9.91 23.52 -3.83
C LEU A 54 -10.87 22.99 -4.90
N MET A 55 -11.11 21.69 -4.90
CA MET A 55 -12.06 21.03 -5.81
C MET A 55 -13.50 21.01 -5.30
N GLY A 56 -13.80 21.75 -4.22
CA GLY A 56 -15.14 21.84 -3.63
C GLY A 56 -15.59 20.61 -2.86
N GLY A 57 -14.67 19.66 -2.62
CA GLY A 57 -14.92 18.47 -1.80
C GLY A 57 -14.87 18.82 -0.30
N ARG A 58 -15.32 17.86 0.52
CA ARG A 58 -15.29 17.97 2.00
C ARG A 58 -14.84 16.66 2.63
N LEU A 59 -14.12 16.76 3.73
CA LEU A 59 -13.81 15.62 4.58
C LEU A 59 -15.11 15.03 5.17
N PRO A 60 -15.07 13.77 5.66
CA PRO A 60 -16.20 13.17 6.35
C PRO A 60 -16.67 14.06 7.52
N ALA A 61 -17.97 14.27 7.65
CA ALA A 61 -18.53 15.17 8.66
C ALA A 61 -18.96 14.43 9.94
N SER A 62 -19.26 13.14 9.85
CA SER A 62 -19.75 12.31 10.95
C SER A 62 -18.83 11.15 11.26
N TRP A 63 -18.90 10.65 12.49
CA TRP A 63 -18.16 9.45 12.91
C TRP A 63 -18.49 8.21 12.04
N SER A 64 -19.73 8.09 11.63
CA SER A 64 -20.17 7.00 10.75
C SER A 64 -19.49 7.04 9.38
N GLU A 65 -19.28 8.25 8.85
CA GLU A 65 -18.55 8.45 7.60
C GLU A 65 -17.04 8.20 7.76
N TRP A 66 -16.46 8.49 8.94
CA TRP A 66 -15.05 8.28 9.21
C TRP A 66 -14.66 6.81 9.37
N LYS A 67 -15.55 5.95 9.89
CA LYS A 67 -15.25 4.53 10.16
C LYS A 67 -14.54 3.82 9.00
N PRO A 68 -15.05 3.83 7.75
CA PRO A 68 -14.38 3.15 6.65
C PRO A 68 -13.00 3.75 6.33
N PHE A 69 -12.83 5.05 6.48
CA PHE A 69 -11.55 5.71 6.23
C PHE A 69 -10.51 5.43 7.32
N ILE A 70 -10.97 5.26 8.56
CA ILE A 70 -10.10 4.86 9.68
C ILE A 70 -9.58 3.45 9.44
N ILE A 71 -10.44 2.51 9.09
CA ILE A 71 -10.02 1.13 8.78
C ILE A 71 -9.03 1.13 7.61
N LEU A 72 -9.35 1.86 6.54
CA LEU A 72 -8.47 1.97 5.38
C LEU A 72 -7.16 2.68 5.73
N GLY A 73 -7.20 3.73 6.55
CA GLY A 73 -6.00 4.44 7.00
C GLY A 73 -5.06 3.57 7.82
N LEU A 74 -5.62 2.72 8.68
CA LEU A 74 -4.85 1.75 9.45
C LEU A 74 -4.23 0.67 8.54
N PHE A 75 -5.07 -0.03 7.79
CA PHE A 75 -4.63 -1.22 7.03
C PHE A 75 -3.92 -0.89 5.71
N ASN A 76 -4.16 0.28 5.12
CA ASN A 76 -3.52 0.70 3.87
C ASN A 76 -2.34 1.66 4.07
N ASN A 77 -2.18 2.25 5.26
CA ASN A 77 -1.09 3.19 5.51
C ASN A 77 -0.35 2.90 6.82
N SER A 78 -0.96 3.11 8.00
CA SER A 78 -0.24 3.08 9.29
C SER A 78 0.47 1.76 9.53
N ILE A 79 -0.25 0.65 9.51
CA ILE A 79 0.29 -0.69 9.77
C ILE A 79 1.38 -1.07 8.76
N PRO A 80 1.12 -1.04 7.43
CA PRO A 80 2.14 -1.46 6.48
C PRO A 80 3.33 -0.49 6.42
N LEU A 81 3.13 0.83 6.57
CA LEU A 81 4.24 1.77 6.59
C LEU A 81 5.22 1.46 7.73
N VAL A 82 4.70 1.18 8.93
CA VAL A 82 5.55 0.85 10.09
C VAL A 82 6.19 -0.53 9.92
N LEU A 83 5.42 -1.55 9.57
CA LEU A 83 5.92 -2.94 9.46
C LEU A 83 6.96 -3.08 8.36
N VAL A 84 6.71 -2.49 7.19
CA VAL A 84 7.66 -2.54 6.06
C VAL A 84 8.92 -1.74 6.38
N SER A 85 8.80 -0.53 6.93
CA SER A 85 9.95 0.28 7.31
C SER A 85 10.75 -0.39 8.43
N TRP A 86 10.08 -1.01 9.42
CA TRP A 86 10.76 -1.76 10.47
C TRP A 86 11.53 -2.97 9.91
N GLY A 87 10.93 -3.69 8.97
CA GLY A 87 11.62 -4.80 8.29
C GLY A 87 12.82 -4.33 7.47
N GLN A 88 12.73 -3.15 6.84
CA GLN A 88 13.84 -2.57 6.07
C GLN A 88 15.04 -2.09 6.92
N LEU A 89 14.94 -2.06 8.24
CA LEU A 89 16.12 -1.85 9.10
C LEU A 89 17.15 -2.98 8.98
N THR A 90 16.72 -4.17 8.57
CA THR A 90 17.58 -5.36 8.49
C THR A 90 17.57 -6.04 7.11
N ILE A 91 16.63 -5.67 6.24
CA ILE A 91 16.43 -6.28 4.92
C ILE A 91 16.55 -5.20 3.85
N SER A 92 17.28 -5.51 2.77
CA SER A 92 17.44 -4.60 1.63
C SER A 92 16.10 -4.27 0.95
N SER A 93 16.03 -3.11 0.30
CA SER A 93 14.88 -2.69 -0.51
C SER A 93 14.52 -3.70 -1.61
N GLY A 94 15.52 -4.39 -2.17
CA GLY A 94 15.32 -5.44 -3.16
C GLY A 94 14.51 -6.62 -2.61
N LEU A 95 14.92 -7.19 -1.48
CA LEU A 95 14.17 -8.29 -0.84
C LEU A 95 12.81 -7.82 -0.32
N THR A 96 12.74 -6.60 0.22
CA THR A 96 11.46 -5.98 0.61
C THR A 96 10.49 -5.92 -0.56
N THR A 97 10.95 -5.50 -1.75
CA THR A 97 10.12 -5.45 -2.96
C THR A 97 9.57 -6.81 -3.33
N ILE A 98 10.38 -7.87 -3.26
CA ILE A 98 9.92 -9.25 -3.51
C ILE A 98 8.84 -9.65 -2.50
N LEU A 99 9.05 -9.40 -1.21
CA LEU A 99 8.10 -9.78 -0.17
C LEU A 99 6.79 -8.98 -0.25
N VAL A 100 6.84 -7.68 -0.54
CA VAL A 100 5.64 -6.87 -0.76
C VAL A 100 4.89 -7.28 -2.04
N SER A 101 5.59 -7.81 -3.05
CA SER A 101 4.97 -8.34 -4.26
C SER A 101 4.08 -9.56 -4.03
N LEU A 102 4.03 -10.11 -2.82
CA LEU A 102 3.03 -11.10 -2.40
C LEU A 102 1.61 -10.50 -2.21
N ASN A 103 1.49 -9.17 -2.14
CA ASN A 103 0.20 -8.50 -1.96
C ASN A 103 -0.88 -8.94 -2.97
N PRO A 104 -0.65 -9.02 -4.30
CA PRO A 104 -1.64 -9.51 -5.24
C PRO A 104 -2.10 -10.95 -4.95
N LEU A 105 -1.20 -11.82 -4.45
CA LEU A 105 -1.56 -13.18 -4.05
C LEU A 105 -2.51 -13.16 -2.85
N PHE A 106 -2.19 -12.40 -1.80
CA PHE A 106 -3.07 -12.23 -0.64
C PHE A 106 -4.41 -11.60 -1.01
N THR A 107 -4.39 -10.59 -1.89
CA THR A 107 -5.62 -9.95 -2.38
C THR A 107 -6.50 -10.94 -3.13
N LEU A 108 -5.92 -11.80 -3.98
CA LEU A 108 -6.67 -12.83 -4.70
C LEU A 108 -7.24 -13.89 -3.75
N LEU A 109 -6.45 -14.32 -2.74
CA LEU A 109 -6.92 -15.27 -1.73
C LEU A 109 -8.08 -14.70 -0.94
N LEU A 110 -7.95 -13.48 -0.42
CA LEU A 110 -9.02 -12.81 0.33
C LEU A 110 -10.25 -12.55 -0.55
N ALA A 111 -10.05 -12.13 -1.81
CA ALA A 111 -11.16 -11.92 -2.74
C ALA A 111 -11.98 -13.18 -2.96
N HIS A 112 -11.33 -14.34 -3.04
CA HIS A 112 -12.02 -15.63 -3.19
C HIS A 112 -12.98 -15.95 -2.03
N PHE A 113 -12.61 -15.56 -0.80
CA PHE A 113 -13.43 -15.86 0.39
C PHE A 113 -14.44 -14.75 0.74
N PHE A 114 -14.17 -13.51 0.35
CA PHE A 114 -14.96 -12.35 0.78
C PHE A 114 -15.71 -11.63 -0.34
N ILE A 115 -15.55 -12.05 -1.60
CA ILE A 115 -16.20 -11.44 -2.76
C ILE A 115 -16.87 -12.51 -3.60
N ASP A 116 -18.19 -12.51 -3.64
CA ASP A 116 -19.00 -13.55 -4.27
C ASP A 116 -18.70 -13.79 -5.76
N ASP A 117 -18.36 -12.73 -6.50
CA ASP A 117 -18.08 -12.79 -7.95
C ASP A 117 -16.60 -13.07 -8.28
N GLU A 118 -15.72 -13.27 -7.26
CA GLU A 118 -14.28 -13.44 -7.46
C GLU A 118 -13.83 -14.84 -7.06
N HIS A 119 -13.73 -15.73 -8.05
CA HIS A 119 -13.20 -17.07 -7.83
C HIS A 119 -11.73 -17.18 -8.25
N LEU A 120 -10.99 -17.97 -7.49
CA LEU A 120 -9.66 -18.45 -7.88
C LEU A 120 -9.80 -19.26 -9.17
N ASN A 121 -9.05 -18.88 -10.19
CA ASN A 121 -8.89 -19.67 -11.39
C ASN A 121 -7.41 -19.86 -11.74
N ARG A 122 -7.12 -20.88 -12.54
CA ARG A 122 -5.74 -21.22 -12.92
C ARG A 122 -5.02 -20.07 -13.66
N ALA A 123 -5.73 -19.29 -14.45
CA ALA A 123 -5.16 -18.16 -15.19
C ALA A 123 -4.73 -17.03 -14.25
N LYS A 124 -5.52 -16.68 -13.24
CA LYS A 124 -5.17 -15.68 -12.22
C LYS A 124 -3.95 -16.15 -11.41
N LEU A 125 -3.96 -17.39 -10.96
CA LEU A 125 -2.87 -17.95 -10.18
C LEU A 125 -1.56 -18.01 -10.98
N SER A 126 -1.61 -18.49 -12.23
CA SER A 126 -0.42 -18.53 -13.10
C SER A 126 0.10 -17.13 -13.42
N GLY A 127 -0.78 -16.14 -13.64
CA GLY A 127 -0.37 -14.77 -13.86
C GLY A 127 0.39 -14.16 -12.68
N ILE A 128 -0.11 -14.37 -11.44
CA ILE A 128 0.57 -13.91 -10.23
C ILE A 128 1.91 -14.65 -10.04
N SER A 129 1.93 -15.97 -10.23
CA SER A 129 3.17 -16.73 -10.11
C SER A 129 4.24 -16.29 -11.11
N LEU A 130 3.85 -16.02 -12.36
CA LEU A 130 4.76 -15.47 -13.37
C LEU A 130 5.24 -14.06 -12.99
N GLY A 131 4.37 -13.22 -12.46
CA GLY A 131 4.73 -11.90 -11.97
C GLY A 131 5.76 -11.95 -10.83
N LEU A 132 5.54 -12.81 -9.85
CA LEU A 132 6.48 -13.02 -8.74
C LEU A 132 7.84 -13.56 -9.24
N LEU A 133 7.83 -14.52 -10.14
CA LEU A 133 9.06 -15.02 -10.78
C LEU A 133 9.79 -13.90 -11.53
N GLY A 134 9.06 -13.05 -12.26
CA GLY A 134 9.63 -11.88 -12.93
C GLY A 134 10.32 -10.91 -11.96
N VAL A 135 9.71 -10.62 -10.80
CA VAL A 135 10.34 -9.78 -9.77
C VAL A 135 11.61 -10.42 -9.21
N VAL A 136 11.60 -11.73 -8.92
CA VAL A 136 12.78 -12.47 -8.45
C VAL A 136 13.92 -12.43 -9.48
N VAL A 137 13.61 -12.59 -10.76
CA VAL A 137 14.59 -12.52 -11.84
C VAL A 137 15.18 -11.11 -11.98
N LEU A 138 14.35 -10.08 -11.88
CA LEU A 138 14.78 -8.67 -11.98
C LEU A 138 15.69 -8.24 -10.83
N VAL A 139 15.34 -8.61 -9.61
CA VAL A 139 16.10 -8.23 -8.41
C VAL A 139 17.38 -9.05 -8.29
N GLY A 140 17.40 -10.24 -8.87
CA GLY A 140 18.51 -11.18 -8.91
C GLY A 140 18.48 -12.20 -7.78
N PRO A 141 18.98 -13.42 -8.06
CA PRO A 141 18.92 -14.56 -7.14
C PRO A 141 19.76 -14.36 -5.88
N THR A 142 20.77 -13.49 -5.91
CA THR A 142 21.63 -13.19 -4.74
C THR A 142 20.86 -12.58 -3.58
N VAL A 143 19.79 -11.85 -3.87
CA VAL A 143 18.92 -11.25 -2.84
C VAL A 143 18.17 -12.35 -2.06
N LEU A 144 17.89 -13.48 -2.68
CA LEU A 144 17.23 -14.62 -2.03
C LEU A 144 18.11 -15.26 -0.93
N ALA A 145 19.41 -15.03 -0.95
CA ALA A 145 20.31 -15.51 0.10
C ALA A 145 19.99 -14.90 1.49
N GLY A 146 19.30 -13.75 1.51
CA GLY A 146 18.78 -13.13 2.74
C GLY A 146 17.52 -13.79 3.31
N LEU A 147 16.85 -14.70 2.56
CA LEU A 147 15.66 -15.37 3.05
C LEU A 147 16.00 -16.28 4.26
N GLY A 148 15.21 -16.14 5.32
CA GLY A 148 15.38 -16.89 6.57
C GLY A 148 16.41 -16.31 7.53
N GLN A 149 17.31 -15.42 7.11
CA GLN A 149 18.34 -14.86 7.99
C GLN A 149 17.79 -13.83 8.98
N ALA A 150 16.73 -13.08 8.59
CA ALA A 150 16.04 -12.09 9.42
C ALA A 150 14.53 -12.39 9.44
N LEU A 151 14.16 -13.54 9.99
CA LEU A 151 12.80 -14.08 9.92
C LEU A 151 11.73 -13.08 10.39
N TRP A 152 11.96 -12.42 11.54
CA TRP A 152 10.98 -11.46 12.09
C TRP A 152 10.77 -10.24 11.19
N ALA A 153 11.84 -9.73 10.58
CA ALA A 153 11.75 -8.62 9.64
C ALA A 153 11.01 -9.03 8.35
N GLN A 154 11.24 -10.24 7.86
CA GLN A 154 10.53 -10.79 6.71
C GLN A 154 9.04 -10.98 7.03
N LEU A 155 8.71 -11.54 8.19
CA LEU A 155 7.33 -11.70 8.64
C LEU A 155 6.63 -10.36 8.81
N ALA A 156 7.31 -9.32 9.30
CA ALA A 156 6.75 -7.97 9.38
C ALA A 156 6.40 -7.43 7.98
N ILE A 157 7.30 -7.54 7.00
CA ILE A 157 7.04 -7.09 5.64
C ILE A 157 5.89 -7.86 4.99
N ILE A 158 5.86 -9.19 5.17
CA ILE A 158 4.77 -10.04 4.67
C ILE A 158 3.44 -9.66 5.32
N SER A 159 3.45 -9.39 6.63
CA SER A 159 2.26 -8.90 7.36
C SER A 159 1.81 -7.52 6.84
N GLY A 160 2.74 -6.64 6.49
CA GLY A 160 2.45 -5.38 5.81
C GLY A 160 1.78 -5.60 4.44
N ALA A 161 2.30 -6.52 3.63
CA ALA A 161 1.70 -6.90 2.35
C ALA A 161 0.28 -7.49 2.52
N PHE A 162 0.08 -8.31 3.54
CA PHE A 162 -1.24 -8.84 3.88
C PHE A 162 -2.21 -7.74 4.35
N SER A 163 -1.72 -6.77 5.13
CA SER A 163 -2.50 -5.59 5.53
C SER A 163 -3.01 -4.79 4.33
N TYR A 164 -2.17 -4.56 3.31
CA TYR A 164 -2.60 -3.95 2.05
C TYR A 164 -3.71 -4.75 1.36
N ALA A 165 -3.64 -6.07 1.38
CA ALA A 165 -4.67 -6.93 0.80
C ALA A 165 -6.02 -6.80 1.53
N ILE A 166 -6.00 -6.77 2.87
CA ILE A 166 -7.21 -6.50 3.68
C ILE A 166 -7.82 -5.15 3.28
N ALA A 167 -7.00 -4.10 3.20
CA ALA A 167 -7.47 -2.77 2.81
C ALA A 167 -8.08 -2.76 1.41
N ALA A 168 -7.49 -3.47 0.44
CA ALA A 168 -7.99 -3.56 -0.92
C ALA A 168 -9.39 -4.21 -0.99
N ILE A 169 -9.58 -5.32 -0.26
CA ILE A 169 -10.89 -5.99 -0.17
C ILE A 169 -11.92 -5.12 0.53
N TYR A 170 -11.55 -4.51 1.65
CA TYR A 170 -12.42 -3.61 2.39
C TYR A 170 -12.83 -2.40 1.55
N ALA A 171 -11.87 -1.77 0.85
CA ALA A 171 -12.14 -0.66 -0.06
C ALA A 171 -13.12 -1.06 -1.16
N ARG A 172 -12.92 -2.24 -1.78
CA ARG A 172 -13.81 -2.73 -2.83
C ARG A 172 -15.24 -2.89 -2.34
N HIS A 173 -15.44 -3.38 -1.12
CA HIS A 173 -16.77 -3.58 -0.55
C HIS A 173 -17.47 -2.25 -0.22
N HIS A 174 -16.74 -1.28 0.36
CA HIS A 174 -17.34 -0.04 0.86
C HIS A 174 -17.38 1.10 -0.17
N LEU A 175 -16.43 1.16 -1.11
CA LEU A 175 -16.37 2.23 -2.10
C LEU A 175 -17.31 2.02 -3.30
N ARG A 176 -17.81 0.81 -3.51
CA ARG A 176 -18.77 0.49 -4.56
C ARG A 176 -20.10 1.26 -4.44
N GLN A 177 -20.38 1.80 -3.25
CA GLN A 177 -21.64 2.51 -2.93
C GLN A 177 -21.51 4.04 -2.96
N GLN A 178 -20.33 4.59 -3.27
CA GLN A 178 -20.16 6.04 -3.29
C GLN A 178 -20.75 6.66 -4.54
N THR A 179 -21.70 7.59 -4.34
CA THR A 179 -22.31 8.43 -5.38
C THR A 179 -21.48 9.70 -5.54
N GLY A 180 -21.20 10.11 -6.77
CA GLY A 180 -20.49 11.36 -7.07
C GLY A 180 -19.34 11.20 -8.05
N PRO A 181 -18.62 12.27 -8.40
CA PRO A 181 -17.47 12.21 -9.29
C PRO A 181 -16.36 11.32 -8.71
N VAL A 182 -15.91 10.34 -9.48
CA VAL A 182 -14.91 9.33 -9.06
C VAL A 182 -13.64 9.97 -8.50
N TRP A 183 -13.17 11.07 -9.11
CA TRP A 183 -11.97 11.77 -8.67
C TRP A 183 -12.13 12.41 -7.27
N GLN A 184 -13.31 12.97 -6.95
CA GLN A 184 -13.60 13.51 -5.60
C GLN A 184 -13.60 12.38 -4.55
N ALA A 185 -14.21 11.25 -4.88
CA ALA A 185 -14.21 10.08 -4.01
C ALA A 185 -12.78 9.58 -3.73
N ILE A 186 -11.93 9.53 -4.75
CA ILE A 186 -10.52 9.12 -4.61
C ILE A 186 -9.75 10.11 -3.73
N VAL A 187 -9.86 11.42 -3.99
CA VAL A 187 -9.13 12.43 -3.20
C VAL A 187 -9.61 12.46 -1.76
N LYS A 188 -10.93 12.37 -1.52
CA LYS A 188 -11.51 12.25 -0.17
C LYS A 188 -11.00 11.01 0.55
N LEU A 189 -10.99 9.88 -0.14
CA LEU A 189 -10.48 8.61 0.39
C LEU A 189 -9.01 8.74 0.80
N MET A 190 -8.16 9.21 -0.10
CA MET A 190 -6.72 9.37 0.16
C MET A 190 -6.45 10.36 1.29
N SER A 191 -7.08 11.55 1.26
CA SER A 191 -6.96 12.55 2.32
C SER A 191 -7.32 11.98 3.69
N SER A 192 -8.45 11.29 3.79
CA SER A 192 -8.95 10.75 5.06
C SER A 192 -8.06 9.61 5.57
N GLN A 193 -7.52 8.76 4.69
CA GLN A 193 -6.56 7.71 5.07
C GLN A 193 -5.26 8.29 5.63
N TYR A 194 -4.69 9.31 4.99
CA TYR A 194 -3.47 9.94 5.47
C TYR A 194 -3.66 10.72 6.76
N ILE A 195 -4.83 11.37 6.97
CA ILE A 195 -5.19 11.96 8.26
C ILE A 195 -5.22 10.88 9.34
N THR A 196 -5.89 9.77 9.10
CA THR A 196 -5.95 8.65 10.04
C THR A 196 -4.54 8.13 10.35
N SER A 197 -3.72 7.94 9.33
CA SER A 197 -2.35 7.47 9.51
C SER A 197 -1.51 8.46 10.33
N ALA A 198 -1.59 9.75 10.05
CA ALA A 198 -0.88 10.76 10.82
C ALA A 198 -1.34 10.79 12.30
N VAL A 199 -2.65 10.76 12.54
CA VAL A 199 -3.21 10.77 13.90
C VAL A 199 -2.84 9.52 14.70
N THR A 200 -2.81 8.35 14.06
CA THR A 200 -2.47 7.08 14.74
C THR A 200 -0.98 6.93 15.00
N LEU A 201 -0.11 7.51 14.18
CA LEU A 201 1.33 7.43 14.34
C LEU A 201 1.90 8.55 15.21
N LEU A 202 1.23 9.69 15.33
CA LEU A 202 1.69 10.84 16.11
C LEU A 202 2.04 10.51 17.56
N PRO A 203 1.23 9.76 18.33
CA PRO A 203 1.55 9.44 19.73
C PRO A 203 2.67 8.40 19.88
N LEU A 204 3.12 7.79 18.80
CA LEU A 204 4.12 6.72 18.80
C LEU A 204 5.49 7.19 18.27
N SER A 205 5.54 8.40 17.66
CA SER A 205 6.72 8.95 16.99
C SER A 205 7.72 9.65 17.92
#